data_549a7aaca860f6b9bd61a925c8b1f9ec
#
_entry.id   549a7aaca860f6b9bd61a925c8b1f9ec
#
_cell.length_a   1.000
_cell.length_b   1.000
_cell.length_c   1.000
_cell.angle_alpha   90.00
_cell.angle_beta   90.00
_cell.angle_gamma   90.00
#
_symmetry.space_group_name_H-M   'P 1'
#
loop_
_entity.id
_entity.type
_entity.pdbx_description
1 polymer ?
#
loop_
_entity_poly.entity_id
_entity_poly.type
_entity_poly.pdbx_seq_one_letter_code
_entity_poly.pdbx_strand_id
1 'polypeptide(L)'
;MRSRYTAFARLGEAGPAEARAMADYLAATWVPEHRPTAAELLPAAGEQAPRFTRLAVLDVRDGGPFQDAGTVEFVAVGTGAEGRFRLHEVSRFRREDGIWRYVDGDVR
;
A
#
# COMPACT_ATOMS: atom_id res chain seq x y z
N MET A 1 6.81 0.17 4.31
CA MET A 1 6.18 -0.89 3.49
C MET A 1 5.17 -1.71 4.27
N ARG A 2 5.58 -2.37 5.36
CA ARG A 2 4.66 -3.24 6.12
C ARG A 2 3.46 -2.50 6.71
N SER A 3 3.65 -1.27 7.18
CA SER A 3 2.54 -0.46 7.71
C SER A 3 1.52 -0.11 6.62
N ARG A 4 1.99 0.14 5.40
CA ARG A 4 1.09 0.38 4.25
C ARG A 4 0.31 -0.89 3.90
N TYR A 5 0.99 -2.04 3.87
CA TYR A 5 0.31 -3.33 3.66
C TYR A 5 -0.78 -3.55 4.71
N THR A 6 -0.46 -3.30 5.99
CA THR A 6 -1.43 -3.46 7.08
C THR A 6 -2.63 -2.52 6.87
N ALA A 7 -2.39 -1.27 6.46
CA ALA A 7 -3.47 -0.32 6.19
C ALA A 7 -4.36 -0.79 5.04
N PHE A 8 -3.78 -1.27 3.93
CA PHE A 8 -4.57 -1.83 2.83
C PHE A 8 -5.37 -3.06 3.26
N ALA A 9 -4.76 -3.94 4.05
CA ALA A 9 -5.44 -5.14 4.53
C ALA A 9 -6.64 -4.77 5.43
N ARG A 10 -6.49 -3.76 6.25
CA ARG A 10 -7.55 -3.31 7.16
C ARG A 10 -8.70 -2.59 6.46
N LEU A 11 -8.46 -1.98 5.31
CA LEU A 11 -9.53 -1.32 4.55
C LEU A 11 -10.70 -2.25 4.27
N GLY A 12 -10.43 -3.53 4.00
CA GLY A 12 -11.45 -4.52 3.69
C GLY A 12 -12.21 -5.06 4.89
N GLU A 13 -11.70 -4.85 6.09
CA GLU A 13 -12.23 -5.44 7.32
C GLU A 13 -12.75 -4.41 8.32
N ALA A 14 -12.37 -3.15 8.15
CA ALA A 14 -12.66 -2.09 9.10
C ALA A 14 -14.07 -1.52 8.93
N GLY A 15 -14.62 -0.99 10.01
CA GLY A 15 -15.81 -0.15 9.94
C GLY A 15 -15.50 1.19 9.26
N PRO A 16 -16.54 2.01 8.92
CA PRO A 16 -16.35 3.22 8.13
C PRO A 16 -15.32 4.21 8.68
N ALA A 17 -15.32 4.46 9.97
CA ALA A 17 -14.40 5.41 10.59
C ALA A 17 -12.95 4.93 10.52
N GLU A 18 -12.71 3.65 10.81
CA GLU A 18 -11.36 3.06 10.74
C GLU A 18 -10.89 2.97 9.30
N ALA A 19 -11.76 2.59 8.37
CA ALA A 19 -11.43 2.54 6.95
C ALA A 19 -10.98 3.92 6.44
N ARG A 20 -11.67 4.99 6.86
CA ARG A 20 -11.29 6.36 6.49
C ARG A 20 -9.92 6.73 7.06
N ALA A 21 -9.64 6.37 8.31
CA ALA A 21 -8.34 6.61 8.92
C ALA A 21 -7.22 5.88 8.17
N MET A 22 -7.45 4.64 7.74
CA MET A 22 -6.48 3.89 6.94
C MET A 22 -6.27 4.53 5.57
N ALA A 23 -7.33 4.98 4.91
CA ALA A 23 -7.23 5.68 3.63
C ALA A 23 -6.46 7.00 3.76
N ASP A 24 -6.69 7.77 4.81
CA ASP A 24 -5.96 9.00 5.10
C ASP A 24 -4.47 8.70 5.31
N TYR A 25 -4.13 7.66 6.04
CA TYR A 25 -2.74 7.24 6.24
C TYR A 25 -2.07 6.86 4.91
N LEU A 26 -2.74 6.06 4.10
CA LEU A 26 -2.21 5.65 2.79
C LEU A 26 -1.97 6.86 1.88
N ALA A 27 -2.91 7.80 1.84
CA ALA A 27 -2.76 9.03 1.08
C ALA A 27 -1.58 9.87 1.60
N ALA A 28 -1.47 10.04 2.92
CA ALA A 28 -0.40 10.83 3.52
C ALA A 28 1.00 10.24 3.27
N THR A 29 1.10 8.92 3.16
CA THR A 29 2.37 8.22 2.89
C THR A 29 2.62 7.97 1.40
N TRP A 30 1.91 8.64 0.53
CA TRP A 30 2.10 8.68 -0.91
C TRP A 30 2.76 10.00 -1.30
N VAL A 31 3.67 9.99 -2.28
CA VAL A 31 4.28 11.26 -2.73
C VAL A 31 3.18 12.20 -3.25
N PRO A 32 3.28 13.53 -3.00
CA PRO A 32 2.21 14.47 -3.35
C PRO A 32 1.81 14.45 -4.82
N GLU A 33 2.79 14.31 -5.72
CA GLU A 33 2.56 14.35 -7.17
C GLU A 33 1.76 13.16 -7.71
N HIS A 34 1.70 12.06 -6.97
CA HIS A 34 0.94 10.85 -7.37
C HIS A 34 -0.20 10.53 -6.41
N ARG A 35 -0.42 11.37 -5.42
CA ARG A 35 -1.31 11.08 -4.30
C ARG A 35 -2.77 10.99 -4.73
N PRO A 36 -3.43 9.83 -4.52
CA PRO A 36 -4.88 9.75 -4.65
C PRO A 36 -5.57 10.44 -3.46
N THR A 37 -6.84 10.74 -3.61
CA THR A 37 -7.65 11.18 -2.47
C THR A 37 -7.99 9.98 -1.57
N ALA A 38 -8.28 10.24 -0.31
CA ALA A 38 -8.73 9.17 0.59
C ALA A 38 -10.01 8.51 0.05
N ALA A 39 -10.91 9.28 -0.55
CA ALA A 39 -12.13 8.74 -1.15
C ALA A 39 -11.85 7.76 -2.29
N GLU A 40 -10.82 8.02 -3.11
CA GLU A 40 -10.42 7.13 -4.19
C GLU A 40 -9.83 5.81 -3.69
N LEU A 41 -9.26 5.79 -2.49
CA LEU A 41 -8.70 4.60 -1.86
C LEU A 41 -9.76 3.72 -1.21
N LEU A 42 -10.93 4.27 -0.91
CA LEU A 42 -12.04 3.51 -0.33
C LEU A 42 -12.82 2.79 -1.44
N PRO A 43 -13.32 1.57 -1.18
CA PRO A 43 -14.17 0.90 -2.16
C PRO A 43 -15.45 1.70 -2.40
N ALA A 44 -15.94 1.67 -3.64
CA ALA A 44 -17.21 2.29 -3.97
C ALA A 44 -18.37 1.56 -3.26
N ALA A 45 -19.49 2.26 -3.12
CA ALA A 45 -20.68 1.66 -2.50
C ALA A 45 -21.07 0.37 -3.23
N GLY A 46 -21.17 -0.72 -2.48
CA GLY A 46 -21.49 -2.04 -3.02
C GLY A 46 -20.29 -2.82 -3.54
N GLU A 47 -19.12 -2.23 -3.62
CA GLU A 47 -17.90 -2.95 -3.98
C GLU A 47 -17.29 -3.64 -2.75
N GLN A 48 -16.77 -4.84 -2.99
CA GLN A 48 -16.06 -5.57 -1.96
C GLN A 48 -14.57 -5.25 -2.07
N ALA A 49 -13.98 -4.74 -0.99
CA ALA A 49 -12.54 -4.50 -0.94
C ALA A 49 -11.78 -5.83 -0.93
N PRO A 50 -10.61 -5.90 -1.58
CA PRO A 50 -9.78 -7.10 -1.52
C PRO A 50 -9.31 -7.37 -0.10
N ARG A 51 -9.22 -8.64 0.27
CA ARG A 51 -8.73 -9.08 1.58
C ARG A 51 -7.37 -9.72 1.41
N PHE A 52 -6.35 -9.07 1.96
CA PHE A 52 -5.00 -9.59 1.93
C PHE A 52 -4.80 -10.60 3.06
N THR A 53 -4.22 -11.75 2.74
CA THR A 53 -4.02 -12.83 3.70
C THR A 53 -2.54 -13.09 3.99
N ARG A 54 -1.62 -12.70 3.08
CA ARG A 54 -0.21 -13.01 3.23
C ARG A 54 0.66 -12.00 2.49
N LEU A 55 1.78 -11.64 3.12
CA LEU A 55 2.82 -10.79 2.53
C LEU A 55 4.16 -11.50 2.64
N ALA A 56 4.91 -11.57 1.54
CA ALA A 56 6.29 -11.99 1.52
C ALA A 56 7.14 -10.87 0.90
N VAL A 57 8.06 -10.32 1.68
CA VAL A 57 9.04 -9.36 1.16
C VAL A 57 10.22 -10.15 0.62
N LEU A 58 10.48 -10.01 -0.68
CA LEU A 58 11.50 -10.80 -1.38
C LEU A 58 12.86 -10.10 -1.39
N ASP A 59 12.87 -8.78 -1.53
CA ASP A 59 14.10 -8.01 -1.63
C ASP A 59 13.86 -6.57 -1.20
N VAL A 60 14.86 -5.99 -0.55
CA VAL A 60 14.88 -4.55 -0.19
C VAL A 60 16.21 -4.00 -0.67
N ARG A 61 16.17 -2.98 -1.52
CA ARG A 61 17.37 -2.34 -2.05
C ARG A 61 17.39 -0.87 -1.66
N ASP A 62 18.57 -0.40 -1.25
CA ASP A 62 18.76 0.97 -0.77
C ASP A 62 17.83 1.27 0.41
N GLY A 63 17.50 2.53 0.64
CA GLY A 63 16.60 2.89 1.73
C GLY A 63 17.24 2.87 3.11
N GLY A 64 18.56 2.82 3.18
CA GLY A 64 19.29 2.91 4.44
C GLY A 64 19.18 4.30 5.07
N PRO A 65 19.68 4.49 6.30
CA PRO A 65 19.50 5.74 7.06
C PRO A 65 20.09 6.99 6.41
N PHE A 66 21.01 6.80 5.46
CA PHE A 66 21.66 7.91 4.74
C PHE A 66 21.19 8.02 3.28
N GLN A 67 20.17 7.27 2.91
CA GLN A 67 19.63 7.26 1.55
C GLN A 67 18.23 7.84 1.54
N ASP A 68 17.87 8.51 0.43
CA ASP A 68 16.56 9.16 0.28
C ASP A 68 15.65 8.42 -0.70
N ALA A 69 16.09 7.29 -1.21
CA ALA A 69 15.32 6.45 -2.12
C ALA A 69 15.58 4.98 -1.83
N GLY A 70 14.63 4.13 -2.16
CA GLY A 70 14.76 2.69 -2.02
C GLY A 70 13.63 1.96 -2.71
N THR A 71 13.81 0.65 -2.87
CA THR A 71 12.82 -0.23 -3.49
C THR A 71 12.53 -1.42 -2.60
N VAL A 72 11.30 -1.91 -2.69
CA VAL A 72 10.88 -3.14 -2.00
C VAL A 72 10.18 -4.03 -3.02
N GLU A 73 10.68 -5.24 -3.19
CA GLU A 73 10.03 -6.27 -3.98
C GLU A 73 9.26 -7.19 -3.05
N PHE A 74 7.99 -7.43 -3.37
CA PHE A 74 7.14 -8.25 -2.51
C PHE A 74 6.10 -9.01 -3.30
N VAL A 75 5.54 -10.03 -2.67
CA VAL A 75 4.36 -10.75 -3.13
C VAL A 75 3.30 -10.64 -2.05
N ALA A 76 2.12 -10.21 -2.43
CA ALA A 76 0.95 -10.20 -1.57
C ALA A 76 -0.11 -11.13 -2.13
N VAL A 77 -0.72 -11.92 -1.27
CA VAL A 77 -1.76 -12.88 -1.64
C VAL A 77 -3.04 -12.52 -0.91
N GLY A 78 -4.15 -12.69 -1.59
CA GLY A 78 -5.43 -12.37 -0.98
C GLY A 78 -6.60 -12.93 -1.78
N THR A 79 -7.79 -12.46 -1.43
CA THR A 79 -9.04 -12.79 -2.12
C THR A 79 -9.79 -11.50 -2.46
N GLY A 80 -10.40 -11.47 -3.63
CA GLY A 80 -11.21 -10.36 -4.09
C GLY A 80 -12.52 -10.86 -4.71
N ALA A 81 -13.22 -9.98 -5.41
CA ALA A 81 -14.49 -10.29 -6.05
C ALA A 81 -14.40 -11.45 -7.03
N GLU A 82 -13.27 -11.61 -7.70
CA GLU A 82 -13.04 -12.67 -8.70
C GLU A 82 -12.33 -13.91 -8.13
N GLY A 83 -12.14 -13.98 -6.82
CA GLY A 83 -11.47 -15.09 -6.15
C GLY A 83 -10.09 -14.75 -5.65
N ARG A 84 -9.19 -15.75 -5.59
CA ARG A 84 -7.83 -15.59 -5.09
C ARG A 84 -6.98 -14.81 -6.09
N PHE A 85 -6.12 -13.95 -5.56
CA PHE A 85 -5.15 -13.23 -6.39
C PHE A 85 -3.76 -13.26 -5.75
N ARG A 86 -2.76 -13.00 -6.58
CA ARG A 86 -1.37 -12.87 -6.18
C ARG A 86 -0.80 -11.62 -6.85
N LEU A 87 -0.35 -10.67 -6.04
CA LEU A 87 0.28 -9.44 -6.52
C LEU A 87 1.77 -9.53 -6.27
N HIS A 88 2.57 -9.45 -7.33
CA HIS A 88 4.02 -9.35 -7.27
C HIS A 88 4.42 -7.98 -7.80
N GLU A 89 5.03 -7.17 -6.97
CA GLU A 89 5.36 -5.79 -7.30
C GLU A 89 6.75 -5.43 -6.79
N VAL A 90 7.42 -4.54 -7.52
CA VAL A 90 8.58 -3.79 -7.03
C VAL A 90 8.12 -2.37 -6.81
N SER A 91 8.07 -1.95 -5.56
CA SER A 91 7.61 -0.61 -5.17
C SER A 91 8.80 0.32 -4.98
N ARG A 92 8.67 1.54 -5.46
CA ARG A 92 9.67 2.60 -5.26
C ARG A 92 9.19 3.54 -4.16
N PHE A 93 10.10 3.89 -3.25
CA PHE A 93 9.86 4.79 -2.14
C PHE A 93 10.87 5.94 -2.16
N ARG A 94 10.45 7.09 -1.65
CA ARG A 94 11.28 8.28 -1.51
C ARG A 94 11.12 8.83 -0.11
N ARG A 95 12.23 9.27 0.51
CA ARG A 95 12.18 9.93 1.82
C ARG A 95 12.13 11.45 1.63
N GLU A 96 11.14 12.07 2.24
CA GLU A 96 10.95 13.52 2.26
C GLU A 96 10.71 13.96 3.71
N ASP A 97 11.50 14.90 4.19
CA ASP A 97 11.39 15.41 5.57
C ASP A 97 11.40 14.29 6.62
N GLY A 98 12.23 13.28 6.39
CA GLY A 98 12.36 12.13 7.27
C GLY A 98 11.25 11.09 7.17
N ILE A 99 10.30 11.28 6.25
CA ILE A 99 9.17 10.36 6.06
C ILE A 99 9.33 9.61 4.74
N TRP A 100 9.28 8.28 4.79
CA TRP A 100 9.26 7.44 3.61
C TRP A 100 7.87 7.45 2.98
N ARG A 101 7.84 7.76 1.69
CA ARG A 101 6.58 7.85 0.92
C ARG A 101 6.64 6.96 -0.31
N TYR A 102 5.52 6.34 -0.63
CA TYR A 102 5.37 5.53 -1.83
C TYR A 102 5.35 6.42 -3.07
N VAL A 103 6.13 6.06 -4.08
CA VAL A 103 6.17 6.77 -5.36
C VAL A 103 5.29 6.07 -6.39
N ASP A 104 5.67 4.87 -6.75
CA ASP A 104 4.99 4.03 -7.73
C ASP A 104 5.51 2.59 -7.62
N GLY A 105 5.03 1.72 -8.47
CA GLY A 105 5.48 0.34 -8.50
C GLY A 105 5.36 -0.28 -9.88
N ASP A 106 6.18 -1.33 -10.10
CA ASP A 106 6.11 -2.17 -11.28
C ASP A 106 5.53 -3.52 -10.89
N VAL A 107 4.39 -3.87 -11.47
CA VAL A 107 3.77 -5.18 -11.29
C VAL A 107 4.48 -6.18 -12.19
N ARG A 108 4.83 -7.31 -11.59
CA ARG A 108 5.59 -8.38 -12.27
C ARG A 108 4.70 -9.55 -12.69
#